data_9e73b5034c230243a00a2a025022b94e
#
_entry.id   9e73b5034c230243a00a2a025022b94e
#
_cell.length_a   1.000
_cell.length_b   1.000
_cell.length_c   1.000
_cell.angle_alpha   90.00
_cell.angle_beta   90.00
_cell.angle_gamma   90.00
#
_symmetry.space_group_name_H-M   'P 1'
#
loop_
_entity.id
_entity.type
_entity.pdbx_description
1 polymer ?
#
loop_
_entity_poly.entity_id
_entity_poly.type
_entity_poly.pdbx_seq_one_letter_code
_entity_poly.pdbx_strand_id
1 'polypeptide(L)'
;MLLAPSPRKVTVCPASVPRCSRIVWRAYAQSGLEEMSAGTTVPVINALSDDFHPCQLLADLLTIREHRGTLAGLTVTFLGDGASNMAQSYLLACAVAGMRIRVASPLDYSPDEQVVADADRAAATTGGSVTL
;
A
#
# COMPACT_ATOMS: atom_id res chain seq x y z
N MET A 1 -12.10 30.27 -4.64
CA MET A 1 -11.12 29.86 -5.68
C MET A 1 -9.90 29.34 -4.92
N LEU A 2 -9.92 28.05 -4.55
CA LEU A 2 -8.81 27.38 -3.85
C LEU A 2 -7.78 26.99 -4.91
N LEU A 3 -6.60 27.60 -4.81
CA LEU A 3 -5.44 27.21 -5.62
C LEU A 3 -5.08 25.77 -5.30
N ALA A 4 -5.16 24.90 -6.30
CA ALA A 4 -4.60 23.55 -6.22
C ALA A 4 -3.09 23.65 -5.86
N PRO A 5 -2.58 22.84 -4.93
CA PRO A 5 -1.16 22.83 -4.63
C PRO A 5 -0.38 22.44 -5.90
N SER A 6 0.58 23.27 -6.26
CA SER A 6 1.47 23.03 -7.39
C SER A 6 2.17 21.68 -7.23
N PRO A 7 2.29 20.84 -8.28
CA PRO A 7 2.99 19.58 -8.19
C PRO A 7 4.43 19.84 -7.71
N ARG A 8 4.82 19.21 -6.61
CA ARG A 8 6.20 19.30 -6.12
C ARG A 8 7.09 18.69 -7.18
N LYS A 9 8.04 19.50 -7.69
CA LYS A 9 9.00 19.08 -8.70
C LYS A 9 9.70 17.80 -8.25
N VAL A 10 9.53 16.73 -9.04
CA VAL A 10 10.39 15.55 -8.94
C VAL A 10 11.80 16.02 -9.30
N THR A 11 12.72 15.97 -8.35
CA THR A 11 14.13 16.23 -8.63
C THR A 11 14.67 15.00 -9.33
N VAL A 12 14.69 15.05 -10.67
CA VAL A 12 15.44 14.08 -11.46
C VAL A 12 16.91 14.37 -11.21
N CYS A 13 17.66 13.41 -10.68
CA CYS A 13 19.10 13.54 -10.48
C CYS A 13 19.78 13.89 -11.80
N PRO A 14 20.53 15.00 -11.90
CA PRO A 14 21.28 15.31 -13.12
C PRO A 14 22.34 14.23 -13.39
N ALA A 15 22.73 14.07 -14.65
CA ALA A 15 23.63 13.01 -15.13
C ALA A 15 25.03 12.95 -14.45
N SER A 16 25.38 13.96 -13.65
CA SER A 16 26.62 14.08 -12.88
C SER A 16 26.56 13.55 -11.45
N VAL A 17 25.39 13.08 -10.98
CA VAL A 17 25.20 12.50 -9.63
C VAL A 17 25.33 10.98 -9.73
N PRO A 18 25.91 10.28 -8.72
CA PRO A 18 25.96 8.82 -8.70
C PRO A 18 24.57 8.26 -8.99
N ARG A 19 24.48 7.30 -9.93
CA ARG A 19 23.22 6.79 -10.48
C ARG A 19 22.25 6.46 -9.35
N CYS A 20 21.09 7.11 -9.31
CA CYS A 20 19.99 6.74 -8.42
C CYS A 20 19.67 5.26 -8.63
N SER A 21 19.76 4.47 -7.57
CA SER A 21 19.44 3.05 -7.63
C SER A 21 17.93 2.79 -7.50
N ARG A 22 17.17 3.78 -7.07
CA ARG A 22 15.72 3.70 -6.84
C ARG A 22 15.11 5.09 -6.69
N ILE A 23 13.80 5.20 -6.94
CA ILE A 23 13.00 6.40 -6.67
C ILE A 23 12.03 6.03 -5.54
N VAL A 24 12.00 6.84 -4.47
CA VAL A 24 10.97 6.75 -3.43
C VAL A 24 10.08 7.97 -3.58
N TRP A 25 8.80 7.76 -3.85
CA TRP A 25 7.89 8.86 -4.15
C TRP A 25 6.61 8.79 -3.34
N ARG A 26 6.28 9.90 -2.70
CA ARG A 26 4.98 10.17 -2.11
C ARG A 26 4.17 10.98 -3.13
N ALA A 27 3.27 10.33 -3.82
CA ALA A 27 2.40 10.90 -4.84
C ALA A 27 1.01 11.24 -4.25
N TYR A 28 0.18 11.91 -5.04
CA TYR A 28 -1.25 11.98 -4.82
C TYR A 28 -1.91 10.87 -5.63
N ALA A 29 -2.12 11.07 -6.93
CA ALA A 29 -2.77 10.09 -7.78
C ALA A 29 -1.90 8.83 -7.98
N GLN A 30 -2.51 7.66 -7.84
CA GLN A 30 -1.89 6.37 -8.13
C GLN A 30 -1.39 6.28 -9.58
N SER A 31 -2.16 6.82 -10.54
CA SER A 31 -1.79 6.85 -11.95
C SER A 31 -0.46 7.54 -12.23
N GLY A 32 -0.11 8.58 -11.46
CA GLY A 32 1.18 9.24 -11.59
C GLY A 32 2.36 8.34 -11.21
N LEU A 33 2.19 7.47 -10.21
CA LEU A 33 3.19 6.47 -9.84
C LEU A 33 3.37 5.41 -10.94
N GLU A 34 2.27 4.97 -11.53
CA GLU A 34 2.27 4.00 -12.62
C GLU A 34 2.96 4.55 -13.86
N GLU A 35 2.65 5.80 -14.23
CA GLU A 35 3.30 6.51 -15.33
C GLU A 35 4.81 6.67 -15.07
N MET A 36 5.19 7.08 -13.86
CA MET A 36 6.60 7.19 -13.49
C MET A 36 7.31 5.83 -13.56
N SER A 37 6.67 4.77 -13.08
CA SER A 37 7.22 3.42 -13.10
C SER A 37 7.42 2.91 -14.53
N ALA A 38 6.48 3.20 -15.42
CA ALA A 38 6.57 2.84 -16.83
C ALA A 38 7.65 3.64 -17.59
N GLY A 39 7.88 4.90 -17.16
CA GLY A 39 8.84 5.81 -17.82
C GLY A 39 10.28 5.73 -17.32
N THR A 40 10.59 4.89 -16.33
CA THR A 40 11.94 4.79 -15.73
C THR A 40 12.49 3.37 -15.76
N THR A 41 13.83 3.27 -15.75
CA THR A 41 14.56 1.98 -15.68
C THR A 41 14.96 1.60 -14.25
N VAL A 42 14.72 2.48 -13.27
CA VAL A 42 15.02 2.20 -11.86
C VAL A 42 13.73 1.88 -11.10
N PRO A 43 13.78 1.05 -10.05
CA PRO A 43 12.61 0.76 -9.24
C PRO A 43 11.97 2.01 -8.65
N VAL A 44 10.66 2.11 -8.76
CA VAL A 44 9.84 3.15 -8.11
C VAL A 44 9.16 2.54 -6.90
N ILE A 45 9.37 3.13 -5.74
CA ILE A 45 8.79 2.72 -4.47
C ILE A 45 7.67 3.70 -4.12
N ASN A 46 6.45 3.20 -4.03
CA ASN A 46 5.31 3.97 -3.53
C ASN A 46 5.47 4.21 -2.02
N ALA A 47 5.83 5.43 -1.63
CA ALA A 47 5.85 5.81 -0.21
C ALA A 47 4.45 6.11 0.34
N LEU A 48 3.59 6.67 -0.49
CA LEU A 48 2.15 6.89 -0.26
C LEU A 48 1.51 7.41 -1.55
N SER A 49 0.34 6.92 -1.88
CA SER A 49 -0.58 7.48 -2.88
C SER A 49 -1.99 7.62 -2.29
N ASP A 50 -2.92 8.15 -3.07
CA ASP A 50 -4.32 8.25 -2.64
C ASP A 50 -4.92 6.85 -2.40
N ASP A 51 -4.51 5.84 -3.17
CA ASP A 51 -5.06 4.49 -3.11
C ASP A 51 -4.31 3.56 -2.16
N PHE A 52 -2.97 3.76 -1.96
CA PHE A 52 -2.15 2.82 -1.19
C PHE A 52 -1.06 3.50 -0.35
N HIS A 53 -0.70 2.85 0.76
CA HIS A 53 0.42 3.25 1.62
C HIS A 53 1.35 2.06 1.96
N PRO A 54 1.99 1.43 0.96
CA PRO A 54 2.71 0.17 1.17
C PRO A 54 3.89 0.29 2.14
N CYS A 55 4.61 1.41 2.17
CA CYS A 55 5.74 1.59 3.08
C CYS A 55 5.31 1.57 4.55
N GLN A 56 4.14 2.12 4.88
CA GLN A 56 3.59 2.04 6.25
C GLN A 56 3.29 0.59 6.61
N LEU A 57 2.66 -0.15 5.70
CA LEU A 57 2.32 -1.54 5.95
C LEU A 57 3.56 -2.43 6.13
N LEU A 58 4.62 -2.20 5.37
CA LEU A 58 5.88 -2.93 5.55
C LEU A 58 6.49 -2.65 6.93
N ALA A 59 6.41 -1.41 7.43
CA ALA A 59 6.86 -1.05 8.77
C ALA A 59 6.02 -1.72 9.86
N ASP A 60 4.68 -1.73 9.71
CA ASP A 60 3.77 -2.37 10.65
C ASP A 60 3.98 -3.89 10.68
N LEU A 61 4.09 -4.54 9.54
CA LEU A 61 4.38 -5.98 9.44
C LEU A 61 5.74 -6.33 10.05
N LEU A 62 6.77 -5.50 9.82
CA LEU A 62 8.07 -5.69 10.44
C LEU A 62 7.97 -5.60 11.96
N THR A 63 7.30 -4.58 12.48
CA THR A 63 7.06 -4.39 13.92
C THR A 63 6.32 -5.59 14.53
N ILE A 64 5.24 -6.05 13.88
CA ILE A 64 4.50 -7.23 14.34
C ILE A 64 5.41 -8.46 14.36
N ARG A 65 6.20 -8.67 13.31
CA ARG A 65 7.12 -9.81 13.24
C ARG A 65 8.19 -9.78 14.33
N GLU A 66 8.76 -8.60 14.63
CA GLU A 66 9.74 -8.43 15.70
C GLU A 66 9.17 -8.76 17.08
N HIS A 67 7.91 -8.40 17.33
CA HIS A 67 7.26 -8.65 18.62
C HIS A 67 6.61 -10.03 18.73
N ARG A 68 6.16 -10.64 17.64
CA ARG A 68 5.40 -11.90 17.65
C ARG A 68 6.16 -13.08 17.06
N GLY A 69 7.33 -12.85 16.45
CA GLY A 69 8.17 -13.87 15.83
C GLY A 69 7.68 -14.35 14.47
N THR A 70 6.40 -14.21 14.16
CA THR A 70 5.77 -14.65 12.89
C THR A 70 4.70 -13.66 12.45
N LEU A 71 4.31 -13.73 11.17
CA LEU A 71 3.15 -13.05 10.61
C LEU A 71 2.03 -14.06 10.29
N ALA A 72 2.41 -15.19 9.73
CA ALA A 72 1.45 -16.20 9.27
C ALA A 72 0.51 -16.64 10.39
N GLY A 73 -0.79 -16.69 10.07
CA GLY A 73 -1.85 -17.09 10.98
C GLY A 73 -2.25 -16.08 12.05
N LEU A 74 -1.56 -14.95 12.17
CA LEU A 74 -2.01 -13.86 13.05
C LEU A 74 -3.25 -13.16 12.46
N THR A 75 -4.05 -12.59 13.34
CA THR A 75 -5.23 -11.80 12.95
C THR A 75 -4.98 -10.33 13.20
N VAL A 76 -5.23 -9.52 12.18
CA VAL A 76 -5.30 -8.05 12.26
C VAL A 76 -6.75 -7.63 12.08
N THR A 77 -7.19 -6.66 12.85
CA THR A 77 -8.50 -6.01 12.67
C THR A 77 -8.29 -4.54 12.38
N PHE A 78 -8.79 -4.09 11.25
CA PHE A 78 -8.88 -2.69 10.89
C PHE A 78 -10.29 -2.18 11.22
N LEU A 79 -10.37 -1.06 11.92
CA LEU A 79 -11.63 -0.41 12.26
C LEU A 79 -11.62 1.03 11.78
N GLY A 80 -12.51 1.39 10.89
CA GLY A 80 -12.62 2.77 10.38
C GLY A 80 -13.04 2.84 8.93
N ASP A 81 -12.48 3.80 8.19
CA ASP A 81 -12.74 3.99 6.76
C ASP A 81 -12.09 2.88 5.93
N GLY A 82 -12.92 1.92 5.50
CA GLY A 82 -12.47 0.80 4.66
C GLY A 82 -12.09 1.20 3.23
N ALA A 83 -12.54 2.35 2.73
CA ALA A 83 -12.16 2.88 1.42
C ALA A 83 -10.81 3.61 1.45
N SER A 84 -10.22 3.82 2.64
CA SER A 84 -8.95 4.52 2.77
C SER A 84 -7.77 3.72 2.20
N ASN A 85 -6.73 4.43 1.78
CA ASN A 85 -5.48 3.83 1.32
C ASN A 85 -4.85 2.88 2.35
N MET A 86 -5.05 3.15 3.65
CA MET A 86 -4.57 2.29 4.72
C MET A 86 -5.33 0.96 4.76
N ALA A 87 -6.67 0.98 4.75
CA ALA A 87 -7.48 -0.24 4.74
C ALA A 87 -7.16 -1.13 3.54
N GLN A 88 -7.09 -0.53 2.34
CA GLN A 88 -6.75 -1.21 1.10
C GLN A 88 -5.34 -1.84 1.16
N SER A 89 -4.38 -1.10 1.70
CA SER A 89 -3.02 -1.62 1.89
C SER A 89 -2.96 -2.76 2.91
N TYR A 90 -3.72 -2.68 4.03
CA TYR A 90 -3.82 -3.77 5.00
C TYR A 90 -4.43 -5.03 4.40
N LEU A 91 -5.49 -4.92 3.59
CA LEU A 91 -6.09 -6.04 2.90
C LEU A 91 -5.05 -6.82 2.10
N LEU A 92 -4.33 -6.15 1.21
CA LEU A 92 -3.33 -6.78 0.36
C LEU A 92 -2.12 -7.31 1.15
N ALA A 93 -1.55 -6.50 2.03
CA ALA A 93 -0.33 -6.84 2.75
C ALA A 93 -0.53 -8.02 3.71
N CYS A 94 -1.64 -8.04 4.47
CA CYS A 94 -1.97 -9.15 5.36
C CYS A 94 -2.24 -10.43 4.58
N ALA A 95 -2.98 -10.35 3.47
CA ALA A 95 -3.26 -11.50 2.61
C ALA A 95 -1.97 -12.13 2.08
N VAL A 96 -1.06 -11.32 1.53
CA VAL A 96 0.26 -11.78 1.03
C VAL A 96 1.12 -12.36 2.15
N ALA A 97 1.04 -11.81 3.37
CA ALA A 97 1.81 -12.29 4.53
C ALA A 97 1.21 -13.56 5.21
N GLY A 98 0.11 -14.12 4.68
CA GLY A 98 -0.56 -15.28 5.26
C GLY A 98 -1.27 -14.97 6.58
N MET A 99 -1.63 -13.71 6.80
CA MET A 99 -2.37 -13.24 7.96
C MET A 99 -3.88 -13.27 7.69
N ARG A 100 -4.67 -13.22 8.76
CA ARG A 100 -6.12 -13.02 8.68
C ARG A 100 -6.40 -11.54 8.88
N ILE A 101 -7.02 -10.90 7.90
CA ILE A 101 -7.45 -9.51 8.00
C ILE A 101 -8.97 -9.43 8.16
N ARG A 102 -9.41 -8.62 9.12
CA ARG A 102 -10.80 -8.25 9.32
C ARG A 102 -10.93 -6.74 9.18
N VAL A 103 -11.82 -6.30 8.31
CA VAL A 103 -12.12 -4.87 8.14
C VAL A 103 -13.54 -4.61 8.63
N ALA A 104 -13.67 -3.73 9.61
CA ALA A 104 -14.96 -3.26 10.08
C ALA A 104 -15.10 -1.78 9.71
N SER A 105 -15.99 -1.50 8.77
CA SER A 105 -16.28 -0.15 8.25
C SER A 105 -17.78 0.07 8.11
N PRO A 106 -18.25 1.33 8.18
CA PRO A 106 -19.63 1.66 7.77
C PRO A 106 -19.83 1.33 6.29
N LEU A 107 -21.08 1.03 5.89
CA LEU A 107 -21.41 0.63 4.52
C LEU A 107 -20.95 1.64 3.46
N ASP A 108 -21.09 2.92 3.74
CA ASP A 108 -20.68 4.01 2.82
C ASP A 108 -19.15 4.15 2.68
N TYR A 109 -18.39 3.43 3.51
CA TYR A 109 -16.93 3.42 3.56
C TYR A 109 -16.37 2.01 3.34
N SER A 110 -17.05 1.22 2.53
CA SER A 110 -16.60 -0.13 2.19
C SER A 110 -15.31 -0.10 1.36
N PRO A 111 -14.42 -1.09 1.52
CA PRO A 111 -13.26 -1.23 0.66
C PRO A 111 -13.62 -1.39 -0.81
N ASP A 112 -12.70 -1.03 -1.69
CA ASP A 112 -12.83 -1.27 -3.12
C ASP A 112 -12.96 -2.78 -3.42
N GLU A 113 -13.97 -3.15 -4.21
CA GLU A 113 -14.30 -4.55 -4.51
C GLU A 113 -13.15 -5.27 -5.23
N GLN A 114 -12.40 -4.55 -6.10
CA GLN A 114 -11.27 -5.15 -6.82
C GLN A 114 -10.12 -5.44 -5.86
N VAL A 115 -9.85 -4.54 -4.91
CA VAL A 115 -8.83 -4.75 -3.87
C VAL A 115 -9.18 -5.93 -2.98
N VAL A 116 -10.44 -6.07 -2.60
CA VAL A 116 -10.93 -7.23 -1.82
C VAL A 116 -10.73 -8.52 -2.61
N ALA A 117 -11.11 -8.56 -3.89
CA ALA A 117 -10.94 -9.73 -4.74
C ALA A 117 -9.46 -10.11 -4.93
N ASP A 118 -8.57 -9.12 -5.05
CA ASP A 118 -7.12 -9.34 -5.15
C ASP A 118 -6.55 -9.89 -3.85
N ALA A 119 -7.00 -9.36 -2.71
CA ALA A 119 -6.60 -9.84 -1.40
C ALA A 119 -7.09 -11.28 -1.14
N ASP A 120 -8.33 -11.62 -1.51
CA ASP A 120 -8.85 -12.99 -1.40
C ASP A 120 -8.04 -13.98 -2.24
N ARG A 121 -7.68 -13.60 -3.48
CA ARG A 121 -6.83 -14.45 -4.32
C ARG A 121 -5.44 -14.67 -3.70
N ALA A 122 -4.84 -13.64 -3.13
CA ALA A 122 -3.57 -13.75 -2.43
C ALA A 122 -3.68 -14.63 -1.18
N ALA A 123 -4.71 -14.42 -0.37
CA ALA A 123 -4.97 -15.19 0.85
C ALA A 123 -5.15 -16.68 0.57
N ALA A 124 -5.81 -17.04 -0.52
CA ALA A 124 -6.01 -18.44 -0.92
C ALA A 124 -4.68 -19.18 -1.18
N THR A 125 -3.62 -18.49 -1.57
CA THR A 125 -2.29 -19.06 -1.84
C THR A 125 -1.38 -19.07 -0.62
N THR A 126 -1.62 -18.22 0.36
CA THR A 126 -0.75 -18.02 1.54
C THR A 126 -1.30 -18.64 2.81
N GLY A 127 -2.56 -19.08 2.80
CA GLY A 127 -3.26 -19.58 3.99
C GLY A 127 -3.81 -18.47 4.88
N GLY A 128 -3.88 -17.25 4.40
CA GLY A 128 -4.55 -16.13 5.03
C GLY A 128 -6.06 -16.14 4.82
N SER A 129 -6.75 -15.10 5.28
CA SER A 129 -8.18 -14.88 4.98
C SER A 129 -8.54 -13.40 5.06
N VAL A 130 -9.56 -13.01 4.31
CA VAL A 130 -10.19 -11.69 4.35
C VAL A 130 -11.60 -11.84 4.92
N THR A 131 -12.01 -10.87 5.74
CA THR A 131 -13.38 -10.77 6.30
C THR A 131 -13.76 -9.29 6.36
N LEU A 132 -14.93 -8.94 5.86
CA LEU A 132 -15.50 -7.59 5.91
C LEU A 132 -16.68 -7.57 6.88
#